data_777b3f016d035ecb2ae4027c485fab8f
#
_entry.id   777b3f016d035ecb2ae4027c485fab8f
#
_cell.length_a   1.000
_cell.length_b   1.000
_cell.length_c   1.000
_cell.angle_alpha   90.00
_cell.angle_beta   90.00
_cell.angle_gamma   90.00
#
_symmetry.space_group_name_H-M   'P 1'
#
loop_
_entity.id
_entity.type
_entity.pdbx_description
1 polymer ?
#
loop_
_entity_poly.entity_id
_entity_poly.type
_entity_poly.pdbx_seq_one_letter_code
_entity_poly.pdbx_strand_id
1 'polypeptide(L)'
;MKRLLTLAPMTEAEAAPWVTGEELATAAGFGSAVRRAEFLTWRAVVRRELGRDVQIAYDANGAPCLPGRAERISVSHCPGRVAVVLSEGPCAVDIESETRNFGRVIARYMTPCERRLSESALWPAVAWCAKEALYKYAGRRELDLLRDLRLLEADLGEGFDPLPGGNSGVGVTAASAGTGVPGEEPVGMADGAAGKVTGSVCGGAPVTLSVLRAAGYLLV
;
A
#
# COMPACT_ATOMS: atom_id res chain seq x y z
N MET A 1 15.62 7.26 6.63
CA MET A 1 15.22 5.86 6.93
C MET A 1 13.88 5.60 6.27
N LYS A 2 13.62 4.42 5.70
CA LYS A 2 12.32 4.06 5.07
C LYS A 2 11.64 3.00 5.94
N ARG A 3 10.38 3.21 6.31
CA ARG A 3 9.55 2.26 7.06
C ARG A 3 8.29 1.96 6.27
N LEU A 4 7.97 0.69 6.10
CA LEU A 4 6.71 0.21 5.55
C LEU A 4 5.92 -0.48 6.67
N LEU A 5 4.70 -0.06 6.86
CA LEU A 5 3.79 -0.56 7.89
C LEU A 5 2.51 -1.04 7.22
N THR A 6 2.10 -2.27 7.50
CA THR A 6 0.83 -2.81 6.99
C THR A 6 0.06 -3.46 8.14
N LEU A 7 -1.22 -3.19 8.22
CA LEU A 7 -2.06 -3.72 9.30
C LEU A 7 -3.53 -3.82 8.90
N ALA A 8 -4.28 -4.59 9.67
CA ALA A 8 -5.73 -4.56 9.59
C ALA A 8 -6.26 -3.18 10.07
N PRO A 9 -7.39 -2.70 9.53
CA PRO A 9 -8.01 -1.48 10.02
C PRO A 9 -8.34 -1.59 11.51
N MET A 10 -7.98 -0.55 12.27
CA MET A 10 -8.28 -0.43 13.69
C MET A 10 -9.76 -0.12 13.90
N THR A 11 -10.29 -0.53 15.03
CA THR A 11 -11.55 0.01 15.53
C THR A 11 -11.40 1.51 15.91
N GLU A 12 -12.50 2.22 16.01
CA GLU A 12 -12.48 3.62 16.45
C GLU A 12 -11.87 3.76 17.85
N ALA A 13 -12.18 2.84 18.76
CA ALA A 13 -11.64 2.84 20.12
C ALA A 13 -10.11 2.66 20.15
N GLU A 14 -9.54 1.82 19.29
CA GLU A 14 -8.10 1.62 19.17
C GLU A 14 -7.41 2.84 18.54
N ALA A 15 -8.06 3.49 17.58
CA ALA A 15 -7.50 4.65 16.89
C ALA A 15 -7.63 5.95 17.73
N ALA A 16 -8.70 6.09 18.51
CA ALA A 16 -9.06 7.32 19.23
C ALA A 16 -7.91 7.96 20.05
N PRO A 17 -7.04 7.20 20.76
CA PRO A 17 -5.91 7.80 21.48
C PRO A 17 -4.87 8.50 20.59
N TRP A 18 -4.89 8.26 19.29
CA TRP A 18 -3.87 8.66 18.32
C TRP A 18 -4.36 9.64 17.25
N VAL A 19 -5.65 9.91 17.21
CA VAL A 19 -6.28 10.82 16.24
C VAL A 19 -6.84 12.05 16.93
N THR A 20 -7.08 13.11 16.16
CA THR A 20 -7.66 14.33 16.70
C THR A 20 -9.18 14.24 16.78
N GLY A 21 -9.81 15.09 17.62
CA GLY A 21 -11.26 15.20 17.67
C GLY A 21 -11.88 15.61 16.33
N GLU A 22 -11.19 16.44 15.55
CA GLU A 22 -11.62 16.81 14.20
C GLU A 22 -11.59 15.62 13.22
N GLU A 23 -10.57 14.78 13.33
CA GLU A 23 -10.48 13.55 12.51
C GLU A 23 -11.57 12.54 12.89
N LEU A 24 -11.91 12.42 14.19
CA LEU A 24 -13.04 11.60 14.63
C LEU A 24 -14.36 12.14 14.08
N ALA A 25 -14.57 13.44 14.15
CA ALA A 25 -15.77 14.09 13.62
C ALA A 25 -15.86 13.90 12.08
N THR A 26 -14.74 14.03 11.38
CA THR A 26 -14.67 13.78 9.93
C THR A 26 -15.02 12.32 9.61
N ALA A 27 -14.44 11.38 10.35
CA ALA A 27 -14.72 9.95 10.17
C ALA A 27 -16.19 9.62 10.41
N ALA A 28 -16.81 10.21 11.42
CA ALA A 28 -18.25 10.02 11.73
C ALA A 28 -19.15 10.40 10.55
N GLY A 29 -18.72 11.35 9.70
CA GLY A 29 -19.43 11.74 8.49
C GLY A 29 -19.41 10.71 7.35
N PHE A 30 -18.54 9.68 7.40
CA PHE A 30 -18.50 8.66 6.36
C PHE A 30 -19.61 7.62 6.55
N GLY A 31 -20.39 7.36 5.50
CA GLY A 31 -21.45 6.35 5.54
C GLY A 31 -20.95 4.90 5.69
N SER A 32 -19.69 4.62 5.33
CA SER A 32 -19.09 3.28 5.40
C SER A 32 -18.24 3.11 6.66
N ALA A 33 -18.52 2.08 7.47
CA ALA A 33 -17.72 1.72 8.63
C ALA A 33 -16.28 1.33 8.23
N VAL A 34 -16.11 0.64 7.09
CA VAL A 34 -14.80 0.27 6.55
C VAL A 34 -13.99 1.53 6.26
N ARG A 35 -14.58 2.49 5.55
CA ARG A 35 -13.89 3.75 5.24
C ARG A 35 -13.53 4.56 6.49
N ARG A 36 -14.40 4.55 7.52
CA ARG A 36 -14.07 5.18 8.81
C ARG A 36 -12.83 4.54 9.44
N ALA A 37 -12.82 3.21 9.52
CA ALA A 37 -11.71 2.47 10.08
C ALA A 37 -10.40 2.71 9.30
N GLU A 38 -10.42 2.62 7.98
CA GLU A 38 -9.26 2.92 7.13
C GLU A 38 -8.73 4.34 7.34
N PHE A 39 -9.63 5.32 7.36
CA PHE A 39 -9.31 6.74 7.55
C PHE A 39 -8.62 7.01 8.90
N LEU A 40 -9.12 6.42 9.98
CA LEU A 40 -8.56 6.59 11.32
C LEU A 40 -7.26 5.81 11.49
N THR A 41 -7.20 4.59 10.94
CA THR A 41 -6.07 3.69 11.11
C THR A 41 -4.75 4.28 10.63
N TRP A 42 -4.67 4.76 9.41
CA TRP A 42 -3.39 5.25 8.90
C TRP A 42 -2.92 6.51 9.65
N ARG A 43 -3.85 7.34 10.13
CA ARG A 43 -3.52 8.50 10.96
C ARG A 43 -2.98 8.10 12.32
N ALA A 44 -3.63 7.13 12.94
CA ALA A 44 -3.17 6.55 14.20
C ALA A 44 -1.77 5.95 14.07
N VAL A 45 -1.52 5.18 13.00
CA VAL A 45 -0.21 4.59 12.70
C VAL A 45 0.86 5.67 12.54
N VAL A 46 0.61 6.71 11.76
CA VAL A 46 1.56 7.81 11.57
C VAL A 46 1.95 8.43 12.92
N ARG A 47 0.98 8.71 13.79
CA ARG A 47 1.26 9.32 15.09
C ARG A 47 1.87 8.35 16.10
N ARG A 48 1.59 7.07 16.00
CA ARG A 48 2.30 6.04 16.80
C ARG A 48 3.77 6.00 16.45
N GLU A 49 4.11 6.11 15.16
CA GLU A 49 5.50 6.05 14.68
C GLU A 49 6.30 7.34 14.87
N LEU A 50 5.64 8.48 14.75
CA LEU A 50 6.32 9.78 14.68
C LEU A 50 6.04 10.70 15.87
N GLY A 51 5.09 10.33 16.72
CA GLY A 51 4.66 11.12 17.88
C GLY A 51 3.26 11.70 17.72
N ARG A 52 2.55 11.87 18.84
CA ARG A 52 1.14 12.31 18.87
C ARG A 52 0.90 13.71 18.30
N ASP A 53 1.91 14.56 18.37
CA ASP A 53 1.82 15.97 17.96
C ASP A 53 2.02 16.16 16.45
N VAL A 54 2.23 15.06 15.70
CA VAL A 54 2.43 15.14 14.27
C VAL A 54 1.18 15.67 13.59
N GLN A 55 1.37 16.76 12.85
CA GLN A 55 0.35 17.34 12.00
C GLN A 55 0.28 16.57 10.68
N ILE A 56 -0.93 16.25 10.27
CA ILE A 56 -1.22 15.61 8.98
C ILE A 56 -2.05 16.59 8.17
N ALA A 57 -1.56 16.92 6.99
CA ALA A 57 -2.23 17.81 6.05
C ALA A 57 -2.29 17.16 4.67
N TYR A 58 -2.85 17.86 3.71
CA TYR A 58 -2.87 17.46 2.30
C TYR A 58 -2.24 18.57 1.47
N ASP A 59 -1.41 18.17 0.53
CA ASP A 59 -0.81 19.09 -0.43
C ASP A 59 -1.82 19.57 -1.50
N ALA A 60 -1.37 20.42 -2.41
CA ALA A 60 -2.20 20.94 -3.51
C ALA A 60 -2.73 19.85 -4.44
N ASN A 61 -2.09 18.68 -4.48
CA ASN A 61 -2.50 17.53 -5.27
C ASN A 61 -3.46 16.60 -4.51
N GLY A 62 -3.68 16.86 -3.22
CA GLY A 62 -4.51 16.04 -2.35
C GLY A 62 -3.77 14.82 -1.78
N ALA A 63 -2.46 14.78 -1.88
CA ALA A 63 -1.64 13.75 -1.24
C ALA A 63 -1.39 14.11 0.24
N PRO A 64 -1.39 13.14 1.16
CA PRO A 64 -1.09 13.40 2.56
C PRO A 64 0.36 13.86 2.72
N CYS A 65 0.58 14.83 3.60
CA CYS A 65 1.88 15.37 3.92
C CYS A 65 2.01 15.66 5.43
N LEU A 66 3.25 15.82 5.88
CA LEU A 66 3.61 16.05 7.28
C LEU A 66 4.31 17.42 7.41
N PRO A 67 3.55 18.50 7.63
CA PRO A 67 4.12 19.85 7.71
C PRO A 67 5.22 19.96 8.78
N GLY A 68 6.32 20.62 8.43
CA GLY A 68 7.44 20.86 9.35
C GLY A 68 8.33 19.62 9.60
N ARG A 69 8.12 18.52 8.89
CA ARG A 69 8.92 17.30 9.02
C ARG A 69 9.71 17.00 7.75
N ALA A 70 10.85 16.32 7.95
CA ALA A 70 11.65 15.81 6.83
C ALA A 70 11.04 14.56 6.21
N GLU A 71 10.26 13.81 6.99
CA GLU A 71 9.61 12.59 6.56
C GLU A 71 8.47 12.89 5.58
N ARG A 72 8.41 12.09 4.53
CA ARG A 72 7.31 12.00 3.58
C ARG A 72 6.47 10.78 3.91
N ILE A 73 5.21 10.83 3.48
CA ILE A 73 4.24 9.79 3.72
C ILE A 73 3.58 9.37 2.41
N SER A 74 3.35 8.08 2.25
CA SER A 74 2.41 7.54 1.27
C SER A 74 1.49 6.53 1.93
N VAL A 75 0.23 6.55 1.54
CA VAL A 75 -0.82 5.72 2.13
C VAL A 75 -1.58 5.00 1.03
N SER A 76 -1.91 3.76 1.27
CA SER A 76 -2.88 3.00 0.48
C SER A 76 -3.71 2.09 1.37
N HIS A 77 -4.88 1.72 0.89
CA HIS A 77 -5.75 0.77 1.58
C HIS A 77 -6.61 -0.01 0.59
N CYS A 78 -6.87 -1.25 0.93
CA CYS A 78 -7.86 -2.10 0.27
C CYS A 78 -8.69 -2.81 1.36
N PRO A 79 -9.78 -3.51 1.02
CA PRO A 79 -10.59 -4.19 2.02
C PRO A 79 -9.75 -5.05 2.97
N GLY A 80 -9.78 -4.72 4.26
CA GLY A 80 -9.09 -5.46 5.32
C GLY A 80 -7.62 -5.10 5.53
N ARG A 81 -7.04 -4.16 4.78
CA ARG A 81 -5.64 -3.75 4.96
C ARG A 81 -5.43 -2.25 4.72
N VAL A 82 -4.51 -1.71 5.49
CA VAL A 82 -3.96 -0.36 5.34
C VAL A 82 -2.45 -0.47 5.24
N ALA A 83 -1.86 0.27 4.32
CA ALA A 83 -0.41 0.38 4.14
C ALA A 83 0.03 1.84 4.30
N VAL A 84 1.10 2.06 5.04
CA VAL A 84 1.73 3.36 5.26
C VAL A 84 3.22 3.24 5.03
N VAL A 85 3.77 4.11 4.20
CA VAL A 85 5.22 4.29 4.05
C VAL A 85 5.62 5.63 4.61
N LEU A 86 6.64 5.63 5.46
CA LEU A 86 7.33 6.82 5.98
C LEU A 86 8.78 6.81 5.48
N SER A 87 9.25 7.91 4.90
CA SER A 87 10.59 8.01 4.32
C SER A 87 11.09 9.45 4.31
N GLU A 88 12.39 9.66 4.49
CA GLU A 88 13.03 10.97 4.30
C GLU A 88 13.16 11.36 2.83
N GLY A 89 13.10 10.40 1.91
CA GLY A 89 13.09 10.63 0.46
C GLY A 89 11.71 10.42 -0.15
N PRO A 90 11.58 10.61 -1.47
CA PRO A 90 10.37 10.29 -2.21
C PRO A 90 9.94 8.84 -1.95
N CYS A 91 8.67 8.65 -1.70
CA CYS A 91 8.12 7.32 -1.43
C CYS A 91 6.69 7.22 -1.96
N ALA A 92 6.31 6.00 -2.29
CA ALA A 92 4.94 5.64 -2.64
C ALA A 92 4.65 4.22 -2.19
N VAL A 93 3.40 3.91 -1.99
CA VAL A 93 2.91 2.56 -1.72
C VAL A 93 1.53 2.38 -2.33
N ASP A 94 1.30 1.20 -2.88
CA ASP A 94 -0.05 0.71 -3.16
C ASP A 94 -0.23 -0.69 -2.61
N ILE A 95 -1.45 -1.01 -2.17
CA ILE A 95 -1.82 -2.32 -1.63
C ILE A 95 -3.15 -2.77 -2.22
N GLU A 96 -3.20 -4.02 -2.69
CA GLU A 96 -4.40 -4.62 -3.23
C GLU A 96 -4.58 -6.06 -2.76
N SER A 97 -5.83 -6.52 -2.71
CA SER A 97 -6.14 -7.93 -2.47
C SER A 97 -5.91 -8.76 -3.72
N GLU A 98 -5.27 -9.92 -3.57
CA GLU A 98 -5.09 -10.90 -4.66
C GLU A 98 -6.44 -11.40 -5.24
N THR A 99 -7.51 -11.34 -4.45
CA THR A 99 -8.84 -11.79 -4.88
C THR A 99 -9.57 -10.79 -5.79
N ARG A 100 -9.06 -9.56 -5.91
CA ARG A 100 -9.65 -8.55 -6.79
C ARG A 100 -9.45 -8.92 -8.26
N ASN A 101 -10.53 -8.92 -9.03
CA ASN A 101 -10.46 -9.24 -10.46
C ASN A 101 -10.03 -8.03 -11.30
N PHE A 102 -8.75 -7.94 -11.60
CA PHE A 102 -8.16 -6.89 -12.45
C PHE A 102 -8.30 -7.18 -13.95
N GLY A 103 -8.55 -8.43 -14.35
CA GLY A 103 -8.65 -8.83 -15.75
C GLY A 103 -9.73 -8.07 -16.55
N ARG A 104 -10.85 -7.73 -15.89
CA ARG A 104 -11.96 -6.99 -16.52
C ARG A 104 -11.60 -5.56 -16.96
N VAL A 105 -10.60 -4.97 -16.32
CA VAL A 105 -10.21 -3.57 -16.54
C VAL A 105 -8.78 -3.41 -17.06
N ILE A 106 -8.10 -4.52 -17.35
CA ILE A 106 -6.68 -4.56 -17.73
C ILE A 106 -6.34 -3.62 -18.89
N ALA A 107 -7.24 -3.49 -19.87
CA ALA A 107 -7.05 -2.59 -21.02
C ALA A 107 -7.03 -1.10 -20.66
N ARG A 108 -7.47 -0.73 -19.44
CA ARG A 108 -7.47 0.66 -18.98
C ARG A 108 -6.14 1.12 -18.40
N TYR A 109 -5.25 0.19 -18.05
CA TYR A 109 -3.99 0.52 -17.39
C TYR A 109 -2.77 -0.24 -17.91
N MET A 110 -2.94 -1.26 -18.76
CA MET A 110 -1.82 -2.01 -19.35
C MET A 110 -1.88 -2.01 -20.87
N THR A 111 -0.78 -1.62 -21.48
CA THR A 111 -0.56 -1.79 -22.92
C THR A 111 -0.30 -3.26 -23.28
N PRO A 112 -0.44 -3.67 -24.58
CA PRO A 112 -0.08 -5.02 -25.02
C PRO A 112 1.39 -5.40 -24.72
N CYS A 113 2.30 -4.44 -24.70
CA CYS A 113 3.71 -4.68 -24.37
C CYS A 113 3.87 -4.99 -22.88
N GLU A 114 3.25 -4.20 -22.01
CA GLU A 114 3.30 -4.39 -20.57
C GLU A 114 2.71 -5.71 -20.12
N ARG A 115 1.68 -6.21 -20.81
CA ARG A 115 1.07 -7.52 -20.50
C ARG A 115 2.04 -8.69 -20.69
N ARG A 116 3.06 -8.54 -21.53
CA ARG A 116 4.08 -9.57 -21.81
C ARG A 116 5.30 -9.51 -20.89
N LEU A 117 5.35 -8.57 -19.94
CA LEU A 117 6.49 -8.46 -19.02
C LEU A 117 6.54 -9.58 -17.99
N SER A 118 5.42 -10.25 -17.72
CA SER A 118 5.37 -11.41 -16.83
C SER A 118 4.21 -12.34 -17.22
N GLU A 119 4.44 -13.66 -17.03
CA GLU A 119 3.43 -14.71 -17.20
C GLU A 119 2.68 -15.04 -15.90
N SER A 120 3.06 -14.41 -14.77
CA SER A 120 2.43 -14.60 -13.49
C SER A 120 0.91 -14.33 -13.56
N ALA A 121 0.12 -15.22 -12.97
CA ALA A 121 -1.32 -15.03 -12.83
C ALA A 121 -1.68 -13.77 -12.03
N LEU A 122 -0.78 -13.30 -11.15
CA LEU A 122 -0.92 -12.10 -10.36
C LEU A 122 -0.44 -10.82 -11.08
N TRP A 123 0.17 -10.97 -12.27
CA TRP A 123 0.72 -9.83 -13.00
C TRP A 123 -0.28 -8.68 -13.23
N PRO A 124 -1.54 -8.92 -13.59
CA PRO A 124 -2.51 -7.83 -13.69
C PRO A 124 -2.67 -7.00 -12.41
N ALA A 125 -2.69 -7.66 -11.26
CA ALA A 125 -2.81 -6.98 -9.97
C ALA A 125 -1.51 -6.23 -9.60
N VAL A 126 -0.36 -6.85 -9.80
CA VAL A 126 0.97 -6.22 -9.59
C VAL A 126 1.13 -4.99 -10.47
N ALA A 127 0.79 -5.09 -11.75
CA ALA A 127 0.88 -3.97 -12.68
C ALA A 127 -0.04 -2.81 -12.29
N TRP A 128 -1.24 -3.10 -11.78
CA TRP A 128 -2.12 -2.07 -11.23
C TRP A 128 -1.44 -1.37 -10.05
N CYS A 129 -1.02 -2.13 -9.02
CA CYS A 129 -0.33 -1.58 -7.85
C CYS A 129 0.91 -0.76 -8.25
N ALA A 130 1.72 -1.26 -9.20
CA ALA A 130 2.91 -0.57 -9.66
C ALA A 130 2.56 0.79 -10.31
N LYS A 131 1.52 0.84 -11.13
CA LYS A 131 1.07 2.11 -11.74
C LYS A 131 0.47 3.09 -10.73
N GLU A 132 -0.30 2.62 -9.77
CA GLU A 132 -0.81 3.44 -8.67
C GLU A 132 0.34 3.97 -7.80
N ALA A 133 1.35 3.13 -7.52
CA ALA A 133 2.54 3.57 -6.80
C ALA A 133 3.33 4.62 -7.60
N LEU A 134 3.54 4.41 -8.90
CA LEU A 134 4.18 5.40 -9.79
C LEU A 134 3.38 6.71 -9.85
N TYR A 135 2.05 6.64 -9.91
CA TYR A 135 1.19 7.81 -9.88
C TYR A 135 1.39 8.62 -8.60
N LYS A 136 1.35 7.96 -7.45
CA LYS A 136 1.60 8.58 -6.13
C LYS A 136 3.03 9.13 -6.04
N TYR A 137 4.02 8.39 -6.53
CA TYR A 137 5.41 8.80 -6.55
C TYR A 137 5.65 10.06 -7.39
N ALA A 138 4.95 10.19 -8.51
CA ALA A 138 5.03 11.36 -9.38
C ALA A 138 4.55 12.66 -8.71
N GLY A 139 3.68 12.56 -7.69
CA GLY A 139 3.20 13.69 -6.90
C GLY A 139 2.46 14.75 -7.70
N ARG A 140 1.84 14.39 -8.82
CA ARG A 140 1.07 15.30 -9.69
C ARG A 140 -0.20 14.64 -10.21
N ARG A 141 -1.19 15.46 -10.56
CA ARG A 141 -2.48 15.01 -11.10
C ARG A 141 -2.43 14.81 -12.62
N GLU A 142 -3.51 14.23 -13.12
CA GLU A 142 -3.82 14.14 -14.57
C GLU A 142 -2.83 13.30 -15.38
N LEU A 143 -2.17 12.32 -14.72
CA LEU A 143 -1.38 11.32 -15.43
C LEU A 143 -2.28 10.22 -15.98
N ASP A 144 -2.11 9.92 -17.26
CA ASP A 144 -2.77 8.78 -17.91
C ASP A 144 -1.98 7.50 -17.66
N LEU A 145 -2.67 6.46 -17.17
CA LEU A 145 -2.06 5.18 -16.79
C LEU A 145 -1.41 4.44 -17.97
N LEU A 146 -1.89 4.66 -19.20
CA LEU A 146 -1.36 4.01 -20.40
C LEU A 146 -0.24 4.82 -21.06
N ARG A 147 -0.38 6.14 -21.07
CA ARG A 147 0.52 7.02 -21.79
C ARG A 147 1.69 7.49 -20.93
N ASP A 148 1.40 7.93 -19.71
CA ASP A 148 2.35 8.67 -18.88
C ASP A 148 3.08 7.79 -17.86
N LEU A 149 2.49 6.64 -17.51
CA LEU A 149 3.06 5.67 -16.59
C LEU A 149 3.39 4.38 -17.35
N ARG A 150 4.66 4.08 -17.50
CA ARG A 150 5.12 2.90 -18.26
C ARG A 150 5.78 1.90 -17.35
N LEU A 151 5.41 0.63 -17.48
CA LEU A 151 6.15 -0.48 -16.90
C LEU A 151 7.15 -0.99 -17.94
N LEU A 152 8.40 -1.14 -17.55
CA LEU A 152 9.52 -1.46 -18.44
C LEU A 152 10.02 -2.89 -18.26
N GLU A 153 10.06 -3.34 -17.00
CA GLU A 153 10.57 -4.66 -16.61
C GLU A 153 9.79 -5.19 -15.41
N ALA A 154 9.68 -6.50 -15.30
CA ALA A 154 9.12 -7.20 -14.15
C ALA A 154 9.94 -8.44 -13.83
N ASP A 155 10.36 -8.56 -12.58
CA ASP A 155 11.00 -9.74 -12.00
C ASP A 155 10.27 -10.06 -10.70
N LEU A 156 9.38 -11.05 -10.75
CA LEU A 156 8.55 -11.41 -9.61
C LEU A 156 9.14 -12.55 -8.75
N GLY A 157 10.29 -13.08 -9.18
CA GLY A 157 10.98 -14.15 -8.46
C GLY A 157 10.26 -15.51 -8.52
N GLU A 158 10.98 -16.55 -8.13
CA GLU A 158 10.43 -17.89 -8.00
C GLU A 158 9.44 -17.95 -6.83
N GLY A 159 8.33 -18.70 -6.99
CA GLY A 159 7.32 -18.88 -5.95
C GLY A 159 6.38 -17.66 -5.74
N PHE A 160 6.46 -16.66 -6.61
CA PHE A 160 5.55 -15.50 -6.52
C PHE A 160 4.09 -15.90 -6.81
N ASP A 161 3.86 -16.81 -7.74
CA ASP A 161 2.53 -17.31 -8.03
C ASP A 161 2.01 -18.26 -6.96
N PRO A 162 0.68 -18.26 -6.70
CA PRO A 162 0.08 -19.27 -5.83
C PRO A 162 0.29 -20.65 -6.41
N LEU A 163 0.67 -21.62 -5.56
CA LEU A 163 0.79 -23.01 -5.97
C LEU A 163 -0.55 -23.50 -6.52
N PRO A 164 -0.57 -24.23 -7.65
CA PRO A 164 -1.80 -24.77 -8.21
C PRO A 164 -2.45 -25.75 -7.21
N GLY A 165 -3.68 -25.44 -6.77
CA GLY A 165 -4.44 -26.26 -5.81
C GLY A 165 -4.20 -25.95 -4.32
N GLY A 166 -3.36 -25.00 -3.99
CA GLY A 166 -3.18 -24.51 -2.64
C GLY A 166 -4.40 -23.69 -2.18
N ASN A 167 -5.20 -24.28 -1.29
CA ASN A 167 -6.15 -23.50 -0.50
C ASN A 167 -5.31 -22.46 0.28
N SER A 168 -5.58 -21.18 0.16
CA SER A 168 -4.85 -20.09 0.83
C SER A 168 -5.10 -20.05 2.35
N GLY A 169 -4.93 -21.19 2.98
CA GLY A 169 -4.93 -21.39 4.41
C GLY A 169 -3.50 -21.48 4.91
N VAL A 170 -2.74 -20.40 4.88
CA VAL A 170 -1.55 -20.30 5.71
C VAL A 170 -2.04 -20.06 7.13
N GLY A 171 -2.07 -21.14 7.90
CA GLY A 171 -2.34 -21.07 9.32
C GLY A 171 -1.29 -20.19 9.97
N VAL A 172 -1.72 -19.06 10.51
CA VAL A 172 -0.93 -18.28 11.45
C VAL A 172 -0.83 -19.14 12.72
N THR A 173 0.23 -19.90 12.85
CA THR A 173 0.55 -20.51 14.15
C THR A 173 1.01 -19.37 15.06
N ALA A 174 0.14 -18.99 15.98
CA ALA A 174 0.48 -18.14 17.10
C ALA A 174 1.59 -18.82 17.91
N ALA A 175 2.79 -18.29 17.84
CA ALA A 175 3.85 -18.60 18.80
C ALA A 175 3.66 -17.73 20.04
N SER A 176 3.62 -18.41 21.16
CA SER A 176 3.23 -18.02 22.52
C SER A 176 3.96 -16.80 23.12
N ALA A 177 3.17 -16.03 23.89
CA ALA A 177 3.43 -15.44 25.20
C ALA A 177 4.72 -14.62 25.39
N GLY A 178 4.60 -13.32 25.19
CA GLY A 178 5.33 -12.31 25.92
C GLY A 178 4.33 -11.19 26.26
N THR A 179 4.29 -10.77 27.51
CA THR A 179 3.39 -9.74 28.04
C THR A 179 3.59 -8.41 27.35
N GLY A 180 2.86 -8.16 26.27
CA GLY A 180 2.80 -6.95 25.52
C GLY A 180 1.35 -6.69 25.11
N VAL A 181 1.00 -5.42 25.04
CA VAL A 181 -0.32 -4.89 24.72
C VAL A 181 -0.88 -5.56 23.46
N PRO A 182 -2.17 -6.00 23.43
CA PRO A 182 -2.74 -6.66 22.26
C PRO A 182 -2.84 -5.65 21.08
N GLY A 183 -2.20 -5.95 19.98
CA GLY A 183 -2.30 -5.16 18.75
C GLY A 183 -1.00 -4.89 18.01
N GLU A 184 0.15 -5.33 18.48
CA GLU A 184 1.45 -5.09 17.83
C GLU A 184 2.09 -6.37 17.34
N GLU A 185 1.89 -6.65 16.07
CA GLU A 185 2.99 -7.13 15.25
C GLU A 185 3.14 -6.14 14.10
N PRO A 186 4.29 -5.41 14.01
CA PRO A 186 4.73 -5.01 12.69
C PRO A 186 4.86 -6.31 11.94
N VAL A 187 4.04 -6.53 10.90
CA VAL A 187 4.21 -7.69 10.03
C VAL A 187 5.61 -7.57 9.48
N GLY A 188 6.56 -8.18 10.18
CA GLY A 188 7.85 -8.51 9.65
C GLY A 188 7.54 -9.39 8.45
N MET A 189 7.83 -8.92 7.26
CA MET A 189 7.53 -9.58 5.99
C MET A 189 8.49 -10.76 5.79
N ALA A 190 8.57 -11.67 6.78
CA ALA A 190 9.53 -12.77 6.78
C ALA A 190 9.13 -13.94 5.87
N ASP A 191 7.84 -14.06 5.46
CA ASP A 191 7.34 -15.23 4.74
C ASP A 191 6.62 -14.89 3.42
N GLY A 192 6.86 -13.72 2.83
CA GLY A 192 6.23 -13.30 1.58
C GLY A 192 7.14 -13.46 0.37
N ALA A 193 6.58 -13.84 -0.78
CA ALA A 193 7.32 -13.76 -2.04
C ALA A 193 7.59 -12.30 -2.40
N ALA A 194 8.78 -12.03 -2.91
CA ALA A 194 9.24 -10.69 -3.27
C ALA A 194 9.62 -10.62 -4.74
N GLY A 195 9.46 -9.45 -5.33
CA GLY A 195 9.84 -9.18 -6.71
C GLY A 195 10.17 -7.71 -6.91
N LYS A 196 10.46 -7.35 -8.16
CA LYS A 196 10.73 -5.97 -8.57
C LYS A 196 10.00 -5.64 -9.86
N VAL A 197 9.53 -4.42 -9.96
CA VAL A 197 8.99 -3.84 -11.20
C VAL A 197 9.72 -2.53 -11.46
N THR A 198 10.23 -2.37 -12.66
CA THR A 198 10.80 -1.10 -13.11
C THR A 198 9.80 -0.37 -13.98
N GLY A 199 9.56 0.88 -13.68
CA GLY A 199 8.67 1.73 -14.46
C GLY A 199 9.23 3.12 -14.65
N SER A 200 8.54 3.95 -15.43
CA SER A 200 8.88 5.37 -15.62
C SER A 200 7.64 6.24 -15.67
N VAL A 201 7.83 7.52 -15.34
CA VAL A 201 6.80 8.56 -15.41
C VAL A 201 7.15 9.52 -16.54
N CYS A 202 6.26 9.67 -17.51
CA CYS A 202 6.42 10.56 -18.69
C CYS A 202 7.76 10.37 -19.43
N GLY A 203 8.26 9.15 -19.53
CA GLY A 203 9.54 8.87 -20.17
C GLY A 203 10.77 9.36 -19.41
N GLY A 204 10.62 9.74 -18.14
CA GLY A 204 11.72 10.12 -17.26
C GLY A 204 12.58 8.94 -16.83
N ALA A 205 13.50 9.19 -15.90
CA ALA A 205 14.38 8.14 -15.37
C ALA A 205 13.59 6.94 -14.82
N PRO A 206 14.07 5.71 -15.02
CA PRO A 206 13.44 4.53 -14.47
C PRO A 206 13.39 4.55 -12.95
N VAL A 207 12.28 4.07 -12.39
CA VAL A 207 12.04 3.90 -10.96
C VAL A 207 11.82 2.42 -10.70
N THR A 208 12.61 1.84 -9.81
CA THR A 208 12.43 0.45 -9.38
C THR A 208 11.54 0.41 -8.13
N LEU A 209 10.49 -0.37 -8.23
CA LEU A 209 9.51 -0.63 -7.20
C LEU A 209 9.74 -2.04 -6.63
N SER A 210 9.73 -2.16 -5.31
CA SER A 210 9.72 -3.45 -4.65
C SER A 210 8.30 -3.99 -4.60
N VAL A 211 8.10 -5.23 -5.01
CA VAL A 211 6.82 -5.93 -4.96
C VAL A 211 6.89 -6.95 -3.84
N LEU A 212 5.88 -6.98 -3.00
CA LEU A 212 5.79 -7.88 -1.87
C LEU A 212 4.42 -8.54 -1.88
N ARG A 213 4.41 -9.85 -1.70
CA ARG A 213 3.21 -10.65 -1.60
C ARG A 213 3.17 -11.33 -0.25
N ALA A 214 2.15 -11.06 0.56
CA ALA A 214 1.98 -11.68 1.86
C ALA A 214 0.50 -11.72 2.27
N ALA A 215 0.08 -12.83 2.88
CA ALA A 215 -1.24 -12.98 3.48
C ALA A 215 -2.43 -12.63 2.55
N GLY A 216 -2.32 -12.93 1.25
CA GLY A 216 -3.37 -12.66 0.26
C GLY A 216 -3.42 -11.22 -0.24
N TYR A 217 -2.36 -10.43 0.00
CA TYR A 217 -2.24 -9.05 -0.44
C TYR A 217 -0.94 -8.83 -1.23
N LEU A 218 -1.02 -7.89 -2.17
CA LEU A 218 0.10 -7.38 -2.97
C LEU A 218 0.41 -5.96 -2.55
N LEU A 219 1.69 -5.66 -2.34
CA LEU A 219 2.19 -4.32 -2.06
C LEU A 219 3.27 -3.94 -3.07
N VAL A 220 3.26 -2.70 -3.48
CA VAL A 220 4.26 -2.10 -4.38
C VAL A 220 4.68 -0.73 -3.88
#